data_598186e4411b8f6b452e046b0e631bf7
#
_entry.id   598186e4411b8f6b452e046b0e631bf7
#
_cell.length_a   1.000
_cell.length_b   1.000
_cell.length_c   1.000
_cell.angle_alpha   90.00
_cell.angle_beta   90.00
_cell.angle_gamma   90.00
#
_symmetry.space_group_name_H-M   'P 1'
#
loop_
_entity.id
_entity.type
_entity.pdbx_description
1 polymer ?
#
loop_
_entity_poly.entity_id
_entity_poly.type
_entity_poly.pdbx_seq_one_letter_code
_entity_poly.pdbx_strand_id
1 'polypeptide(L)'
;MLPLRVAYFVHDVTDPAVARRVRMLKAGGAEVSVLGFRRGDMALADIGGVSAVDLGRTYDARLAQRACKVIQRRSSLGEGQLVVRDADILLARSLEMLAIASAAKRNYAPKAALVYECLDVHRLMLSNSIPGRILRFLERSLMRKARLLIVSSPAFISQYFAPKQGVGTSWDQPVTIVENKMLQLDVADPNEGMRASDLAPGPPWRIGWFGMIRCRRSLDMLCRLAARVPGLIEVVIRGRPARVEFENFDAQVASAPGISFGGAYRPAELGALYGGVHFNWAIDYFEEGANSALLLPNRLYEGGPSGAVPIALARTETGRWLKRHGIGALFDSPADELRSFLEHLTPSAYRGLRQAIQAQPRGLFIADREDCETLVRALAIAGHEQSGARRNAQFAGIHTARSVNRV
;
A
#
# COMPACT_ATOMS: atom_id res chain seq x y z
N MET A 1 -14.16 -16.84 -23.29
CA MET A 1 -12.70 -16.63 -23.34
C MET A 1 -12.06 -17.43 -22.23
N LEU A 2 -10.88 -18.02 -22.46
CA LEU A 2 -10.12 -18.65 -21.38
C LEU A 2 -9.68 -17.57 -20.36
N PRO A 3 -9.59 -17.89 -19.07
CA PRO A 3 -9.15 -16.95 -18.07
C PRO A 3 -7.70 -16.51 -18.33
N LEU A 4 -7.40 -15.23 -18.02
CA LEU A 4 -6.04 -14.69 -18.12
C LEU A 4 -5.13 -15.34 -17.07
N ARG A 5 -4.06 -16.01 -17.48
CA ARG A 5 -3.13 -16.72 -16.58
C ARG A 5 -2.02 -15.78 -16.14
N VAL A 6 -1.97 -15.50 -14.83
CA VAL A 6 -1.04 -14.56 -14.23
C VAL A 6 -0.07 -15.29 -13.31
N ALA A 7 1.23 -15.28 -13.64
CA ALA A 7 2.30 -15.68 -12.72
C ALA A 7 2.75 -14.45 -11.93
N TYR A 8 2.43 -14.42 -10.63
CA TYR A 8 2.69 -13.29 -9.75
C TYR A 8 3.95 -13.53 -8.92
N PHE A 9 5.00 -12.77 -9.21
CA PHE A 9 6.28 -12.82 -8.53
C PHE A 9 6.29 -11.86 -7.34
N VAL A 10 6.48 -12.37 -6.12
CA VAL A 10 6.39 -11.58 -4.88
C VAL A 10 7.63 -11.74 -4.01
N HIS A 11 8.05 -10.65 -3.38
CA HIS A 11 9.24 -10.64 -2.52
C HIS A 11 9.00 -11.26 -1.14
N ASP A 12 7.74 -11.38 -0.73
CA ASP A 12 7.31 -11.97 0.54
C ASP A 12 5.91 -12.56 0.40
N VAL A 13 5.80 -13.87 0.46
CA VAL A 13 4.52 -14.60 0.37
C VAL A 13 3.66 -14.43 1.62
N THR A 14 4.22 -13.93 2.72
CA THR A 14 3.50 -13.71 3.98
C THR A 14 2.91 -12.30 4.10
N ASP A 15 3.18 -11.40 3.13
CA ASP A 15 2.67 -10.05 3.12
C ASP A 15 1.14 -10.03 2.87
N PRO A 16 0.31 -9.50 3.79
CA PRO A 16 -1.15 -9.41 3.61
C PRO A 16 -1.57 -8.66 2.35
N ALA A 17 -0.75 -7.72 1.88
CA ALA A 17 -1.05 -6.99 0.64
C ALA A 17 -0.85 -7.87 -0.61
N VAL A 18 -0.03 -8.94 -0.54
CA VAL A 18 0.05 -9.97 -1.59
C VAL A 18 -1.24 -10.77 -1.63
N ALA A 19 -1.72 -11.25 -0.48
CA ALA A 19 -2.98 -11.99 -0.41
C ALA A 19 -4.17 -11.15 -0.91
N ARG A 20 -4.21 -9.85 -0.59
CA ARG A 20 -5.21 -8.93 -1.12
C ARG A 20 -5.13 -8.85 -2.66
N ARG A 21 -3.94 -8.67 -3.23
CA ARG A 21 -3.74 -8.60 -4.69
C ARG A 21 -4.15 -9.89 -5.39
N VAL A 22 -3.81 -11.05 -4.82
CA VAL A 22 -4.25 -12.36 -5.35
C VAL A 22 -5.77 -12.44 -5.39
N ARG A 23 -6.46 -12.06 -4.31
CA ARG A 23 -7.92 -12.03 -4.27
C ARG A 23 -8.52 -11.07 -5.31
N MET A 24 -7.92 -9.89 -5.51
CA MET A 24 -8.35 -8.96 -6.55
C MET A 24 -8.23 -9.56 -7.95
N LEU A 25 -7.10 -10.18 -8.27
CA LEU A 25 -6.86 -10.81 -9.58
C LEU A 25 -7.87 -11.95 -9.85
N LYS A 26 -8.10 -12.81 -8.85
CA LYS A 26 -9.10 -13.91 -8.93
C LYS A 26 -10.51 -13.35 -9.10
N ALA A 27 -10.88 -12.34 -8.32
CA ALA A 27 -12.21 -11.72 -8.41
C ALA A 27 -12.44 -11.02 -9.75
N GLY A 28 -11.38 -10.52 -10.38
CA GLY A 28 -11.42 -9.95 -11.74
C GLY A 28 -11.41 -11.02 -12.85
N GLY A 29 -11.41 -12.31 -12.52
CA GLY A 29 -11.49 -13.41 -13.48
C GLY A 29 -10.15 -13.95 -13.98
N ALA A 30 -9.02 -13.62 -13.34
CA ALA A 30 -7.73 -14.20 -13.69
C ALA A 30 -7.48 -15.52 -12.95
N GLU A 31 -6.76 -16.42 -13.61
CA GLU A 31 -6.12 -17.59 -13.01
C GLU A 31 -4.74 -17.17 -12.48
N VAL A 32 -4.50 -17.34 -11.17
CA VAL A 32 -3.31 -16.79 -10.53
C VAL A 32 -2.45 -17.90 -9.97
N SER A 33 -1.17 -17.84 -10.28
CA SER A 33 -0.12 -18.64 -9.63
C SER A 33 0.87 -17.69 -8.95
N VAL A 34 1.27 -18.00 -7.72
CA VAL A 34 2.18 -17.14 -6.94
C VAL A 34 3.55 -17.80 -6.84
N LEU A 35 4.59 -17.03 -7.12
CA LEU A 35 5.99 -17.43 -6.94
C LEU A 35 6.65 -16.39 -6.02
N GLY A 36 7.22 -16.84 -4.89
CA GLY A 36 7.80 -15.86 -3.98
C GLY A 36 8.75 -16.41 -2.95
N PHE A 37 9.43 -15.50 -2.27
CA PHE A 37 10.29 -15.83 -1.14
C PHE A 37 9.49 -15.92 0.16
N ARG A 38 9.97 -16.74 1.09
CA ARG A 38 9.48 -16.80 2.47
C ARG A 38 10.35 -15.95 3.38
N ARG A 39 9.74 -15.29 4.34
CA ARG A 39 10.47 -14.69 5.47
C ARG A 39 10.48 -15.63 6.65
N GLY A 40 11.69 -16.00 7.13
CA GLY A 40 11.87 -16.88 8.27
C GLY A 40 11.43 -18.33 8.03
N ASP A 41 11.02 -19.01 9.11
CA ASP A 41 10.68 -20.44 9.13
C ASP A 41 9.19 -20.76 8.94
N MET A 42 8.39 -19.77 8.57
CA MET A 42 6.96 -19.98 8.35
C MET A 42 6.70 -20.91 7.17
N ALA A 43 5.78 -21.84 7.36
CA ALA A 43 5.28 -22.69 6.28
C ALA A 43 4.61 -21.82 5.20
N LEU A 44 4.63 -22.33 3.95
CA LEU A 44 3.83 -21.70 2.88
C LEU A 44 2.36 -21.86 3.25
N ALA A 45 1.73 -20.74 3.57
CA ALA A 45 0.30 -20.69 3.80
C ALA A 45 -0.43 -20.50 2.49
N ASP A 46 -1.73 -20.77 2.48
CA ASP A 46 -2.63 -20.35 1.43
C ASP A 46 -2.61 -18.82 1.30
N ILE A 47 -2.41 -18.33 0.09
CA ILE A 47 -2.33 -16.90 -0.22
C ILE A 47 -3.57 -16.51 -1.03
N GLY A 48 -4.63 -16.18 -0.34
CA GLY A 48 -5.89 -15.79 -1.01
C GLY A 48 -6.52 -16.93 -1.83
N GLY A 49 -6.39 -18.16 -1.39
CA GLY A 49 -6.89 -19.36 -2.05
C GLY A 49 -5.95 -19.91 -3.13
N VAL A 50 -4.64 -19.66 -3.02
CA VAL A 50 -3.61 -20.14 -3.96
C VAL A 50 -2.37 -20.61 -3.19
N SER A 51 -1.87 -21.81 -3.50
CA SER A 51 -0.58 -22.27 -2.99
C SER A 51 0.56 -21.59 -3.73
N ALA A 52 1.57 -21.11 -3.02
CA ALA A 52 2.72 -20.47 -3.63
C ALA A 52 3.83 -21.45 -3.96
N VAL A 53 4.52 -21.22 -5.08
CA VAL A 53 5.81 -21.83 -5.38
C VAL A 53 6.90 -21.13 -4.58
N ASP A 54 7.62 -21.89 -3.76
CA ASP A 54 8.68 -21.37 -2.91
C ASP A 54 9.97 -21.10 -3.68
N LEU A 55 10.37 -19.84 -3.75
CA LEU A 55 11.65 -19.42 -4.31
C LEU A 55 12.80 -19.45 -3.29
N GLY A 56 12.52 -19.83 -2.05
CA GLY A 56 13.48 -19.96 -0.96
C GLY A 56 13.30 -18.95 0.16
N ARG A 57 14.25 -18.91 1.09
CA ARG A 57 14.18 -18.04 2.27
C ARG A 57 14.98 -16.75 2.09
N THR A 58 14.41 -15.68 2.57
CA THR A 58 15.08 -14.38 2.70
C THR A 58 14.91 -13.85 4.13
N TYR A 59 15.81 -12.94 4.53
CA TYR A 59 15.79 -12.33 5.86
C TYR A 59 15.78 -10.80 5.70
N ASP A 60 15.13 -10.12 6.65
CA ASP A 60 15.15 -8.66 6.69
C ASP A 60 16.56 -8.12 6.91
N ALA A 61 16.84 -6.93 6.38
CA ALA A 61 18.10 -6.21 6.49
C ALA A 61 19.35 -6.88 5.86
N ARG A 62 19.24 -8.08 5.23
CA ARG A 62 20.37 -8.79 4.60
C ARG A 62 20.39 -8.58 3.08
N LEU A 63 20.67 -7.35 2.62
CA LEU A 63 20.63 -6.98 1.20
C LEU A 63 21.54 -7.85 0.32
N ALA A 64 22.76 -8.15 0.76
CA ALA A 64 23.69 -8.99 0.01
C ALA A 64 23.15 -10.42 -0.21
N GLN A 65 22.59 -11.03 0.86
CA GLN A 65 21.99 -12.35 0.77
C GLN A 65 20.76 -12.36 -0.18
N ARG A 66 19.94 -11.31 -0.11
CA ARG A 66 18.80 -11.16 -1.04
C ARG A 66 19.27 -11.05 -2.47
N ALA A 67 20.31 -10.25 -2.74
CA ALA A 67 20.90 -10.12 -4.09
C ALA A 67 21.41 -11.46 -4.62
N CYS A 68 22.14 -12.25 -3.81
CA CYS A 68 22.58 -13.61 -4.19
C CYS A 68 21.41 -14.53 -4.54
N LYS A 69 20.33 -14.51 -3.74
CA LYS A 69 19.13 -15.31 -4.02
C LYS A 69 18.44 -14.87 -5.32
N VAL A 70 18.34 -13.57 -5.56
CA VAL A 70 17.80 -13.04 -6.82
C VAL A 70 18.62 -13.53 -8.02
N ILE A 71 19.96 -13.48 -7.94
CA ILE A 71 20.85 -13.96 -9.00
C ILE A 71 20.63 -15.47 -9.22
N GLN A 72 20.59 -16.27 -8.18
CA GLN A 72 20.34 -17.69 -8.25
C GLN A 72 19.00 -18.01 -8.93
N ARG A 73 17.92 -17.31 -8.56
CA ARG A 73 16.59 -17.53 -9.12
C ARG A 73 16.41 -16.99 -10.54
N ARG A 74 17.23 -16.04 -10.95
CA ARG A 74 17.31 -15.64 -12.37
C ARG A 74 17.82 -16.74 -13.28
N SER A 75 18.66 -17.63 -12.76
CA SER A 75 19.21 -18.77 -13.54
C SER A 75 18.27 -19.98 -13.55
N SER A 76 17.56 -20.23 -12.46
CA SER A 76 16.61 -21.36 -12.37
C SER A 76 15.49 -21.07 -11.37
N LEU A 77 14.26 -21.33 -11.79
CA LEU A 77 13.06 -21.22 -10.96
C LEU A 77 12.66 -22.53 -10.28
N GLY A 78 13.37 -23.64 -10.53
CA GLY A 78 12.95 -24.96 -10.05
C GLY A 78 11.55 -25.32 -10.60
N GLU A 79 10.67 -25.79 -9.75
CA GLU A 79 9.29 -26.15 -10.11
C GLU A 79 8.46 -24.97 -10.67
N GLY A 80 8.84 -23.75 -10.34
CA GLY A 80 8.18 -22.54 -10.87
C GLY A 80 8.24 -22.37 -12.38
N GLN A 81 9.12 -23.12 -13.07
CA GLN A 81 9.21 -23.11 -14.54
C GLN A 81 7.90 -23.56 -15.19
N LEU A 82 7.24 -24.57 -14.63
CA LEU A 82 6.00 -25.13 -15.18
C LEU A 82 4.88 -24.06 -15.19
N VAL A 83 4.74 -23.38 -14.06
CA VAL A 83 3.73 -22.33 -13.89
C VAL A 83 3.98 -21.12 -14.78
N VAL A 84 5.26 -20.77 -14.99
CA VAL A 84 5.65 -19.62 -15.83
C VAL A 84 5.44 -19.87 -17.31
N ARG A 85 5.66 -21.11 -17.78
CA ARG A 85 5.52 -21.47 -19.23
C ARG A 85 4.12 -21.20 -19.76
N ASP A 86 3.13 -21.43 -18.93
CA ASP A 86 1.71 -21.31 -19.29
C ASP A 86 1.12 -19.92 -19.01
N ALA A 87 1.90 -19.01 -18.43
CA ALA A 87 1.43 -17.69 -18.07
C ALA A 87 1.33 -16.75 -19.29
N ASP A 88 0.24 -15.97 -19.34
CA ASP A 88 0.05 -14.88 -20.29
C ASP A 88 0.71 -13.60 -19.77
N ILE A 89 0.72 -13.42 -18.44
CA ILE A 89 1.27 -12.27 -17.74
C ILE A 89 2.28 -12.71 -16.67
N LEU A 90 3.44 -12.08 -16.64
CA LEU A 90 4.39 -12.14 -15.55
C LEU A 90 4.31 -10.83 -14.76
N LEU A 91 3.58 -10.83 -13.66
CA LEU A 91 3.41 -9.69 -12.77
C LEU A 91 4.51 -9.71 -11.70
N ALA A 92 5.34 -8.68 -11.65
CA ALA A 92 6.50 -8.62 -10.76
C ALA A 92 6.34 -7.50 -9.73
N ARG A 93 6.24 -7.87 -8.45
CA ARG A 93 6.14 -6.93 -7.32
C ARG A 93 7.52 -6.63 -6.73
N SER A 94 8.01 -5.46 -6.92
CA SER A 94 9.34 -4.93 -6.59
C SER A 94 10.40 -5.13 -7.66
N LEU A 95 11.48 -4.36 -7.55
CA LEU A 95 12.63 -4.43 -8.47
C LEU A 95 13.30 -5.81 -8.50
N GLU A 96 13.41 -6.46 -7.35
CA GLU A 96 14.00 -7.79 -7.22
C GLU A 96 13.21 -8.84 -8.01
N MET A 97 11.89 -8.77 -7.88
CA MET A 97 10.98 -9.67 -8.61
C MET A 97 10.93 -9.33 -10.10
N LEU A 98 11.05 -8.07 -10.47
CA LEU A 98 11.16 -7.65 -11.87
C LEU A 98 12.41 -8.25 -12.53
N ALA A 99 13.53 -8.31 -11.80
CA ALA A 99 14.76 -8.94 -12.30
C ALA A 99 14.60 -10.46 -12.52
N ILE A 100 13.92 -11.16 -11.61
CA ILE A 100 13.63 -12.60 -11.75
C ILE A 100 12.62 -12.84 -12.88
N ALA A 101 11.50 -12.12 -12.89
CA ALA A 101 10.45 -12.26 -13.89
C ALA A 101 10.94 -11.92 -15.30
N SER A 102 11.84 -10.92 -15.45
CA SER A 102 12.48 -10.59 -16.73
C SER A 102 13.37 -11.73 -17.26
N ALA A 103 14.08 -12.44 -16.37
CA ALA A 103 14.84 -13.63 -16.74
C ALA A 103 13.91 -14.81 -17.06
N ALA A 104 12.86 -15.02 -16.26
CA ALA A 104 11.85 -16.03 -16.48
C ALA A 104 11.14 -15.88 -17.83
N LYS A 105 10.76 -14.64 -18.19
CA LYS A 105 10.22 -14.32 -19.50
C LYS A 105 11.13 -14.82 -20.62
N ARG A 106 12.41 -14.47 -20.56
CA ARG A 106 13.38 -14.84 -21.61
C ARG A 106 13.56 -16.34 -21.72
N ASN A 107 13.62 -17.05 -20.58
CA ASN A 107 14.02 -18.45 -20.54
C ASN A 107 12.83 -19.41 -20.72
N TYR A 108 11.64 -19.04 -20.26
CA TYR A 108 10.50 -19.98 -20.14
C TYR A 108 9.21 -19.49 -20.80
N ALA A 109 8.95 -18.18 -20.83
CA ALA A 109 7.71 -17.62 -21.35
C ALA A 109 7.94 -16.38 -22.23
N PRO A 110 8.63 -16.51 -23.38
CA PRO A 110 8.99 -15.37 -24.23
C PRO A 110 7.79 -14.57 -24.73
N LYS A 111 6.64 -15.23 -24.86
CA LYS A 111 5.37 -14.62 -25.29
C LYS A 111 4.60 -13.93 -24.16
N ALA A 112 4.85 -14.21 -22.89
CA ALA A 112 4.15 -13.57 -21.79
C ALA A 112 4.47 -12.06 -21.73
N ALA A 113 3.50 -11.24 -21.33
CA ALA A 113 3.77 -9.83 -21.07
C ALA A 113 4.38 -9.66 -19.65
N LEU A 114 5.42 -8.83 -19.55
CA LEU A 114 6.01 -8.46 -18.27
C LEU A 114 5.33 -7.20 -17.75
N VAL A 115 4.85 -7.24 -16.53
CA VAL A 115 4.21 -6.13 -15.82
C VAL A 115 4.98 -5.83 -14.54
N TYR A 116 5.26 -4.56 -14.28
CA TYR A 116 5.96 -4.12 -13.09
C TYR A 116 4.97 -3.51 -12.09
N GLU A 117 4.90 -4.05 -10.88
CA GLU A 117 4.15 -3.50 -9.75
C GLU A 117 5.12 -2.91 -8.73
N CYS A 118 5.05 -1.59 -8.51
CA CYS A 118 5.86 -0.87 -7.52
C CYS A 118 4.95 -0.22 -6.48
N LEU A 119 4.94 -0.77 -5.26
CA LEU A 119 4.13 -0.27 -4.16
C LEU A 119 4.93 0.54 -3.14
N ASP A 120 6.26 0.42 -3.18
CA ASP A 120 7.20 1.14 -2.33
C ASP A 120 8.47 1.46 -3.12
N VAL A 121 8.97 2.68 -2.95
CA VAL A 121 10.25 3.10 -3.53
C VAL A 121 11.32 3.10 -2.45
N HIS A 122 12.26 2.18 -2.53
CA HIS A 122 13.32 2.06 -1.52
C HIS A 122 14.12 3.34 -1.40
N ARG A 123 14.45 3.79 -0.17
CA ARG A 123 15.16 5.05 0.12
C ARG A 123 16.43 5.27 -0.69
N LEU A 124 17.19 4.19 -1.00
CA LEU A 124 18.40 4.29 -1.84
C LEU A 124 18.07 4.77 -3.26
N MET A 125 16.92 4.39 -3.80
CA MET A 125 16.48 4.79 -5.14
C MET A 125 16.05 6.26 -5.21
N LEU A 126 15.66 6.84 -4.08
CA LEU A 126 15.37 8.26 -3.94
C LEU A 126 16.64 9.09 -3.72
N SER A 127 17.70 8.48 -3.20
CA SER A 127 18.97 9.15 -2.91
C SER A 127 19.80 9.44 -4.17
N ASN A 128 20.73 10.43 -4.07
CA ASN A 128 21.69 10.74 -5.13
C ASN A 128 23.00 9.94 -5.00
N SER A 129 23.06 8.96 -4.08
CA SER A 129 24.22 8.10 -3.86
C SER A 129 24.56 7.23 -5.08
N ILE A 130 25.82 6.79 -5.16
CA ILE A 130 26.26 5.87 -6.23
C ILE A 130 25.43 4.58 -6.27
N PRO A 131 25.20 3.88 -5.13
CA PRO A 131 24.32 2.72 -5.11
C PRO A 131 22.89 3.03 -5.60
N GLY A 132 22.34 4.18 -5.23
CA GLY A 132 21.03 4.62 -5.71
C GLY A 132 21.00 4.82 -7.22
N ARG A 133 22.05 5.41 -7.81
CA ARG A 133 22.16 5.58 -9.27
C ARG A 133 22.26 4.24 -10.00
N ILE A 134 23.00 3.28 -9.45
CA ILE A 134 23.13 1.92 -10.01
C ILE A 134 21.76 1.21 -9.97
N LEU A 135 21.07 1.25 -8.84
CA LEU A 135 19.75 0.63 -8.71
C LEU A 135 18.73 1.25 -9.68
N ARG A 136 18.71 2.58 -9.82
CA ARG A 136 17.83 3.25 -10.80
C ARG A 136 18.18 2.88 -12.24
N PHE A 137 19.46 2.76 -12.59
CA PHE A 137 19.87 2.30 -13.92
C PHE A 137 19.40 0.86 -14.19
N LEU A 138 19.55 -0.03 -13.21
CA LEU A 138 19.05 -1.41 -13.29
C LEU A 138 17.53 -1.44 -13.45
N GLU A 139 16.80 -0.70 -12.63
CA GLU A 139 15.35 -0.59 -12.73
C GLU A 139 14.90 -0.11 -14.10
N ARG A 140 15.47 0.99 -14.60
CA ARG A 140 15.19 1.52 -15.93
C ARG A 140 15.45 0.52 -17.03
N SER A 141 16.56 -0.22 -16.95
CA SER A 141 16.90 -1.26 -17.91
C SER A 141 15.90 -2.42 -17.93
N LEU A 142 15.38 -2.81 -16.75
CA LEU A 142 14.37 -3.86 -16.62
C LEU A 142 12.98 -3.37 -17.03
N MET A 143 12.62 -2.12 -16.64
CA MET A 143 11.34 -1.51 -17.01
C MET A 143 11.12 -1.39 -18.50
N ARG A 144 12.19 -1.19 -19.31
CA ARG A 144 12.08 -1.17 -20.78
C ARG A 144 11.45 -2.43 -21.36
N LYS A 145 11.44 -3.53 -20.63
CA LYS A 145 10.84 -4.81 -21.02
C LYS A 145 9.41 -4.97 -20.51
N ALA A 146 9.00 -4.12 -19.57
CA ALA A 146 7.65 -4.12 -19.03
C ALA A 146 6.70 -3.36 -19.97
N ARG A 147 5.45 -3.84 -20.05
CA ARG A 147 4.38 -3.25 -20.87
C ARG A 147 3.36 -2.47 -20.07
N LEU A 148 3.41 -2.59 -18.76
CA LEU A 148 2.54 -1.88 -17.84
C LEU A 148 3.30 -1.64 -16.54
N LEU A 149 3.16 -0.44 -16.00
CA LEU A 149 3.58 -0.09 -14.64
C LEU A 149 2.33 0.04 -13.76
N ILE A 150 2.30 -0.66 -12.64
CA ILE A 150 1.26 -0.52 -11.61
C ILE A 150 1.90 0.13 -10.38
N VAL A 151 1.31 1.20 -9.89
CA VAL A 151 1.74 1.91 -8.67
C VAL A 151 0.58 2.09 -7.70
N SER A 152 0.88 2.30 -6.42
CA SER A 152 -0.13 2.49 -5.37
C SER A 152 -0.38 3.96 -5.01
N SER A 153 0.37 4.89 -5.61
CA SER A 153 0.27 6.31 -5.30
C SER A 153 0.62 7.15 -6.52
N PRO A 154 -0.12 8.23 -6.81
CA PRO A 154 0.20 9.17 -7.90
C PRO A 154 1.54 9.87 -7.67
N ALA A 155 1.97 10.06 -6.42
CA ALA A 155 3.27 10.65 -6.13
C ALA A 155 4.45 9.76 -6.55
N PHE A 156 4.29 8.45 -6.65
CA PHE A 156 5.34 7.60 -7.24
C PHE A 156 5.58 7.96 -8.71
N ILE A 157 4.51 8.27 -9.46
CA ILE A 157 4.66 8.71 -10.84
C ILE A 157 5.34 10.08 -10.89
N SER A 158 4.75 11.09 -10.25
CA SER A 158 5.17 12.49 -10.38
C SER A 158 6.52 12.82 -9.74
N GLN A 159 6.90 12.13 -8.65
CA GLN A 159 8.11 12.43 -7.89
C GLN A 159 9.24 11.42 -8.06
N TYR A 160 8.95 10.23 -8.62
CA TYR A 160 9.97 9.21 -8.84
C TYR A 160 10.03 8.72 -10.30
N PHE A 161 8.97 8.09 -10.81
CA PHE A 161 9.04 7.45 -12.13
C PHE A 161 9.19 8.44 -13.27
N ALA A 162 8.47 9.55 -13.30
CA ALA A 162 8.63 10.56 -14.33
C ALA A 162 10.02 11.23 -14.28
N PRO A 163 10.48 11.82 -13.16
CA PRO A 163 11.75 12.54 -13.15
C PRO A 163 12.98 11.63 -13.10
N LYS A 164 12.88 10.42 -12.54
CA LYS A 164 14.04 9.56 -12.32
C LYS A 164 14.11 8.37 -13.29
N GLN A 165 12.99 7.91 -13.84
CA GLN A 165 12.92 6.73 -14.70
C GLN A 165 12.44 7.03 -16.13
N GLY A 166 11.97 8.25 -16.39
CA GLY A 166 11.60 8.71 -17.72
C GLY A 166 10.21 8.26 -18.17
N VAL A 167 9.31 7.95 -17.24
CA VAL A 167 7.89 7.68 -17.53
C VAL A 167 7.27 8.94 -18.14
N GLY A 168 6.57 8.77 -19.28
CA GLY A 168 6.01 9.87 -20.05
C GLY A 168 7.00 10.58 -21.00
N THR A 169 8.28 10.13 -21.06
CA THR A 169 9.30 10.67 -21.96
C THR A 169 10.05 9.57 -22.71
N SER A 170 10.95 8.86 -22.05
CA SER A 170 11.72 7.74 -22.62
C SER A 170 11.08 6.36 -22.41
N TRP A 171 10.02 6.31 -21.61
CA TRP A 171 9.17 5.13 -21.37
C TRP A 171 7.70 5.57 -21.44
N ASP A 172 7.00 5.16 -22.47
CA ASP A 172 5.64 5.60 -22.86
C ASP A 172 4.56 4.54 -22.66
N GLN A 173 4.90 3.42 -22.00
CA GLN A 173 3.94 2.37 -21.73
C GLN A 173 2.88 2.82 -20.70
N PRO A 174 1.69 2.18 -20.68
CA PRO A 174 0.63 2.53 -19.75
C PRO A 174 1.05 2.47 -18.29
N VAL A 175 0.51 3.40 -17.48
CA VAL A 175 0.63 3.40 -16.02
C VAL A 175 -0.77 3.27 -15.41
N THR A 176 -0.93 2.36 -14.46
CA THR A 176 -2.18 2.16 -13.73
C THR A 176 -1.95 2.40 -12.24
N ILE A 177 -2.80 3.22 -11.62
CA ILE A 177 -2.79 3.43 -10.18
C ILE A 177 -3.78 2.46 -9.55
N VAL A 178 -3.30 1.59 -8.66
CA VAL A 178 -4.11 0.67 -7.87
C VAL A 178 -3.83 0.95 -6.41
N GLU A 179 -4.62 1.86 -5.84
CA GLU A 179 -4.48 2.29 -4.44
C GLU A 179 -4.70 1.14 -3.45
N ASN A 180 -4.21 1.33 -2.23
CA ASN A 180 -4.27 0.31 -1.17
C ASN A 180 -5.64 0.23 -0.47
N LYS A 181 -6.73 0.44 -1.20
CA LYS A 181 -8.11 0.36 -0.68
C LYS A 181 -8.40 -0.97 0.00
N MET A 182 -9.35 -0.96 0.90
CA MET A 182 -9.91 -2.20 1.46
C MET A 182 -10.60 -3.00 0.35
N LEU A 183 -10.40 -4.31 0.32
CA LEU A 183 -11.09 -5.18 -0.63
C LEU A 183 -12.36 -5.74 -0.02
N GLN A 184 -13.50 -5.46 -0.62
CA GLN A 184 -14.79 -6.04 -0.24
C GLN A 184 -15.51 -6.57 -1.48
N LEU A 185 -15.61 -7.89 -1.59
CA LEU A 185 -16.17 -8.59 -2.75
C LEU A 185 -17.63 -9.01 -2.55
N ASP A 186 -17.98 -9.30 -1.30
CA ASP A 186 -19.32 -9.75 -0.93
C ASP A 186 -20.12 -8.54 -0.45
N VAL A 187 -21.28 -8.34 -1.08
CA VAL A 187 -22.23 -7.27 -0.74
C VAL A 187 -23.35 -7.87 0.10
N ALA A 188 -23.01 -8.56 1.20
CA ALA A 188 -24.06 -9.11 2.08
C ALA A 188 -24.80 -7.97 2.82
N ASP A 189 -24.11 -6.91 3.20
CA ASP A 189 -24.69 -5.66 3.71
C ASP A 189 -23.76 -4.49 3.31
N PRO A 190 -24.25 -3.46 2.60
CA PRO A 190 -23.47 -2.25 2.33
C PRO A 190 -22.94 -1.58 3.61
N ASN A 191 -23.55 -1.86 4.76
CA ASN A 191 -23.17 -1.33 6.07
C ASN A 191 -22.41 -2.35 6.94
N GLU A 192 -22.24 -3.59 6.51
CA GLU A 192 -21.43 -4.58 7.22
C GLU A 192 -19.95 -4.14 7.22
N GLY A 193 -19.43 -3.80 8.39
CA GLY A 193 -18.11 -3.20 8.58
C GLY A 193 -18.10 -1.67 8.67
N MET A 194 -19.20 -0.99 8.37
CA MET A 194 -19.40 0.46 8.54
C MET A 194 -20.23 0.73 9.81
N ARG A 195 -19.90 0.11 10.95
CA ARG A 195 -20.53 0.53 12.20
C ARG A 195 -20.08 1.95 12.48
N ALA A 196 -21.05 2.88 12.34
CA ALA A 196 -20.86 4.23 12.82
C ALA A 196 -20.39 4.14 14.28
N SER A 197 -19.28 4.80 14.59
CA SER A 197 -18.79 4.86 15.96
C SER A 197 -19.87 5.43 16.87
N ASP A 198 -20.21 4.70 17.93
CA ASP A 198 -21.08 5.18 19.02
C ASP A 198 -20.31 6.10 19.98
N LEU A 199 -19.06 6.46 19.65
CA LEU A 199 -18.25 7.36 20.45
C LEU A 199 -18.89 8.75 20.54
N ALA A 200 -19.15 9.17 21.76
CA ALA A 200 -19.60 10.51 22.02
C ALA A 200 -18.52 11.52 21.60
N PRO A 201 -18.86 12.54 20.80
CA PRO A 201 -17.88 13.54 20.40
C PRO A 201 -17.49 14.42 21.57
N GLY A 202 -16.21 14.40 21.93
CA GLY A 202 -15.65 15.15 23.07
C GLY A 202 -14.43 14.46 23.67
N PRO A 203 -13.73 15.14 24.59
CA PRO A 203 -12.64 14.54 25.34
C PRO A 203 -13.08 13.36 26.23
N PRO A 204 -12.23 12.34 26.40
CA PRO A 204 -10.90 12.23 25.77
C PRO A 204 -11.02 11.92 24.29
N TRP A 205 -10.30 12.70 23.46
CA TRP A 205 -10.20 12.42 22.03
C TRP A 205 -9.38 11.17 21.80
N ARG A 206 -9.99 10.10 21.29
CA ARG A 206 -9.30 8.83 21.04
C ARG A 206 -8.60 8.85 19.68
N ILE A 207 -7.28 8.62 19.69
CA ILE A 207 -6.43 8.55 18.51
C ILE A 207 -5.99 7.10 18.31
N GLY A 208 -6.38 6.48 17.21
CA GLY A 208 -5.96 5.13 16.84
C GLY A 208 -4.68 5.14 16.01
N TRP A 209 -3.70 4.33 16.39
CA TRP A 209 -2.52 4.06 15.58
C TRP A 209 -2.42 2.57 15.31
N PHE A 210 -2.82 2.14 14.11
CA PHE A 210 -3.01 0.73 13.77
C PHE A 210 -2.08 0.28 12.65
N GLY A 211 -1.69 -1.02 12.66
CA GLY A 211 -0.87 -1.66 11.65
C GLY A 211 0.57 -1.94 12.07
N MET A 212 1.53 -1.64 11.18
CA MET A 212 2.96 -1.74 11.51
C MET A 212 3.39 -0.52 12.30
N ILE A 213 3.82 -0.74 13.55
CA ILE A 213 4.28 0.31 14.45
C ILE A 213 5.81 0.37 14.35
N ARG A 214 6.33 1.35 13.61
CA ARG A 214 7.78 1.47 13.32
C ARG A 214 8.32 2.91 13.45
N CYS A 215 7.45 3.88 13.70
CA CYS A 215 7.82 5.28 13.73
C CYS A 215 8.07 5.75 15.17
N ARG A 216 9.33 5.74 15.63
CA ARG A 216 9.74 6.21 16.96
C ARG A 216 9.26 7.65 17.21
N ARG A 217 9.47 8.55 16.24
CA ARG A 217 9.05 9.96 16.36
C ARG A 217 7.55 10.13 16.60
N SER A 218 6.72 9.29 15.97
CA SER A 218 5.27 9.28 16.23
C SER A 218 4.95 8.84 17.65
N LEU A 219 5.59 7.76 18.14
CA LEU A 219 5.41 7.30 19.51
C LEU A 219 5.80 8.38 20.53
N ASP A 220 6.99 8.95 20.38
CA ASP A 220 7.51 10.00 21.25
C ASP A 220 6.60 11.24 21.28
N MET A 221 6.04 11.62 20.13
CA MET A 221 5.13 12.75 20.01
C MET A 221 3.81 12.47 20.73
N LEU A 222 3.21 11.32 20.49
CA LEU A 222 1.93 10.93 21.12
C LEU A 222 2.08 10.77 22.63
N CYS A 223 3.16 10.17 23.11
CA CYS A 223 3.46 10.06 24.54
C CYS A 223 3.60 11.43 25.20
N ARG A 224 4.39 12.34 24.58
CA ARG A 224 4.54 13.71 25.09
C ARG A 224 3.23 14.49 25.09
N LEU A 225 2.43 14.33 24.06
CA LEU A 225 1.12 15.00 23.98
C LEU A 225 0.19 14.51 25.09
N ALA A 226 0.05 13.20 25.27
CA ALA A 226 -0.80 12.61 26.31
C ALA A 226 -0.37 13.03 27.72
N ALA A 227 0.95 13.08 28.00
CA ALA A 227 1.46 13.51 29.27
C ALA A 227 1.24 15.00 29.56
N ARG A 228 1.22 15.86 28.52
CA ARG A 228 1.04 17.32 28.67
C ARG A 228 -0.42 17.74 28.92
N VAL A 229 -1.38 16.94 28.47
CA VAL A 229 -2.80 17.25 28.54
C VAL A 229 -3.60 16.04 29.04
N PRO A 230 -3.42 15.65 30.31
CA PRO A 230 -4.13 14.52 30.92
C PRO A 230 -5.64 14.65 30.76
N GLY A 231 -6.31 13.59 30.34
CA GLY A 231 -7.76 13.55 30.12
C GLY A 231 -8.25 14.20 28.82
N LEU A 232 -7.38 14.88 28.03
CA LEU A 232 -7.77 15.42 26.74
C LEU A 232 -7.71 14.36 25.65
N ILE A 233 -6.70 13.49 25.68
CA ILE A 233 -6.51 12.44 24.68
C ILE A 233 -6.30 11.06 25.28
N GLU A 234 -6.72 10.05 24.54
CA GLU A 234 -6.35 8.65 24.70
C GLU A 234 -5.75 8.14 23.36
N VAL A 235 -4.66 7.40 23.43
CA VAL A 235 -4.05 6.80 22.25
C VAL A 235 -4.17 5.29 22.33
N VAL A 236 -4.82 4.70 21.33
CA VAL A 236 -4.99 3.25 21.20
C VAL A 236 -4.06 2.74 20.12
N ILE A 237 -3.07 1.95 20.52
CA ILE A 237 -2.09 1.35 19.60
C ILE A 237 -2.44 -0.13 19.42
N ARG A 238 -2.63 -0.57 18.18
CA ARG A 238 -2.84 -1.97 17.83
C ARG A 238 -2.00 -2.34 16.60
N GLY A 239 -1.39 -3.50 16.63
CA GLY A 239 -0.59 -3.98 15.50
C GLY A 239 0.70 -4.67 15.91
N ARG A 240 1.68 -4.65 15.00
CA ARG A 240 2.98 -5.30 15.19
C ARG A 240 4.08 -4.26 15.33
N PRO A 241 4.67 -4.08 16.53
CA PRO A 241 5.81 -3.18 16.69
C PRO A 241 7.07 -3.78 16.04
N ALA A 242 7.74 -2.98 15.22
CA ALA A 242 9.10 -3.25 14.77
C ALA A 242 10.07 -2.90 15.91
N ARG A 243 10.23 -3.80 16.88
CA ARG A 243 10.95 -3.55 18.13
C ARG A 243 12.38 -3.06 17.95
N VAL A 244 13.02 -3.41 16.83
CA VAL A 244 14.36 -2.93 16.48
C VAL A 244 14.45 -1.42 16.24
N GLU A 245 13.32 -0.76 15.99
CA GLU A 245 13.23 0.69 15.76
C GLU A 245 13.04 1.48 17.06
N PHE A 246 12.84 0.79 18.19
CA PHE A 246 12.60 1.39 19.49
C PHE A 246 13.66 0.92 20.50
N GLU A 247 14.04 1.76 21.45
CA GLU A 247 14.91 1.33 22.54
C GLU A 247 14.20 0.35 23.47
N ASN A 248 13.00 0.70 23.92
CA ASN A 248 12.13 -0.15 24.70
C ASN A 248 10.66 0.26 24.48
N PHE A 249 10.04 -0.28 23.45
CA PHE A 249 8.65 0.01 23.09
C PHE A 249 7.68 -0.26 24.25
N ASP A 250 7.80 -1.44 24.88
CA ASP A 250 6.84 -1.88 25.89
C ASP A 250 6.92 -1.02 27.16
N ALA A 251 8.12 -0.69 27.60
CA ALA A 251 8.32 0.21 28.75
C ALA A 251 7.85 1.65 28.46
N GLN A 252 8.13 2.15 27.25
CA GLN A 252 7.70 3.49 26.85
C GLN A 252 6.18 3.62 26.84
N VAL A 253 5.48 2.63 26.31
CA VAL A 253 4.00 2.61 26.29
C VAL A 253 3.44 2.45 27.70
N ALA A 254 3.99 1.52 28.51
CA ALA A 254 3.51 1.27 29.86
C ALA A 254 3.68 2.46 30.80
N SER A 255 4.70 3.30 30.58
CA SER A 255 4.95 4.50 31.40
C SER A 255 4.19 5.75 30.95
N ALA A 256 3.59 5.73 29.73
CA ALA A 256 2.91 6.90 29.18
C ALA A 256 1.43 6.94 29.57
N PRO A 257 0.97 7.96 30.33
CA PRO A 257 -0.44 8.10 30.68
C PRO A 257 -1.29 8.29 29.41
N GLY A 258 -2.48 7.66 29.39
CA GLY A 258 -3.39 7.79 28.26
C GLY A 258 -2.96 7.05 26.98
N ILE A 259 -1.90 6.23 27.03
CA ILE A 259 -1.47 5.38 25.92
C ILE A 259 -1.77 3.91 26.26
N SER A 260 -2.35 3.18 25.32
CA SER A 260 -2.61 1.74 25.47
C SER A 260 -2.11 0.97 24.25
N PHE A 261 -1.55 -0.23 24.49
CA PHE A 261 -1.16 -1.17 23.44
C PHE A 261 -1.88 -2.49 23.62
N GLY A 262 -2.71 -2.86 22.67
CA GLY A 262 -3.51 -4.09 22.70
C GLY A 262 -3.01 -5.19 21.76
N GLY A 263 -1.74 -5.14 21.30
CA GLY A 263 -1.14 -6.19 20.46
C GLY A 263 -1.67 -6.23 19.02
N ALA A 264 -1.38 -7.34 18.34
CA ALA A 264 -1.83 -7.57 16.96
C ALA A 264 -3.36 -7.72 16.89
N TYR A 265 -3.91 -7.55 15.70
CA TYR A 265 -5.33 -7.71 15.42
C TYR A 265 -5.54 -8.52 14.14
N ARG A 266 -6.74 -9.06 13.98
CA ARG A 266 -7.18 -9.75 12.77
C ARG A 266 -7.95 -8.78 11.86
N PRO A 267 -8.00 -9.00 10.54
CA PRO A 267 -8.75 -8.14 9.62
C PRO A 267 -10.22 -7.93 9.99
N ALA A 268 -10.87 -8.93 10.57
CA ALA A 268 -12.26 -8.84 11.03
C ALA A 268 -12.47 -7.84 12.19
N GLU A 269 -11.41 -7.47 12.91
CA GLU A 269 -11.48 -6.51 14.02
C GLU A 269 -11.36 -5.04 13.56
N LEU A 270 -11.00 -4.79 12.28
CA LEU A 270 -10.75 -3.44 11.77
C LEU A 270 -11.92 -2.50 11.97
N GLY A 271 -13.13 -2.92 11.64
CA GLY A 271 -14.34 -2.11 11.81
C GLY A 271 -14.56 -1.65 13.26
N ALA A 272 -14.38 -2.56 14.23
CA ALA A 272 -14.49 -2.25 15.65
C ALA A 272 -13.34 -1.34 16.14
N LEU A 273 -12.12 -1.57 15.65
CA LEU A 273 -10.95 -0.76 16.03
C LEU A 273 -11.10 0.69 15.56
N TYR A 274 -11.43 0.91 14.29
CA TYR A 274 -11.60 2.25 13.74
C TYR A 274 -12.91 2.90 14.23
N GLY A 275 -13.96 2.11 14.48
CA GLY A 275 -15.18 2.58 15.13
C GLY A 275 -14.98 2.99 16.58
N GLY A 276 -13.96 2.49 17.27
CA GLY A 276 -13.61 2.81 18.66
C GLY A 276 -12.75 4.06 18.84
N VAL A 277 -12.42 4.81 17.78
CA VAL A 277 -11.54 5.99 17.84
C VAL A 277 -12.13 7.18 17.08
N HIS A 278 -11.82 8.38 17.54
CA HIS A 278 -12.22 9.63 16.89
C HIS A 278 -11.30 9.93 15.70
N PHE A 279 -10.02 9.73 15.91
CA PHE A 279 -8.97 10.05 14.94
C PHE A 279 -8.14 8.82 14.57
N ASN A 280 -7.69 8.81 13.34
CA ASN A 280 -6.78 7.81 12.80
C ASN A 280 -5.40 8.44 12.55
N TRP A 281 -4.36 7.94 13.21
CA TRP A 281 -2.99 8.42 13.05
C TRP A 281 -2.40 7.95 11.73
N ALA A 282 -2.47 8.78 10.69
CA ALA A 282 -1.93 8.48 9.36
C ALA A 282 -0.51 9.02 9.13
N ILE A 283 0.10 9.67 10.12
CA ILE A 283 1.46 10.20 10.04
C ILE A 283 2.49 9.07 10.14
N ASP A 284 3.47 9.08 9.26
CA ASP A 284 4.64 8.20 9.30
C ASP A 284 5.92 9.00 8.99
N TYR A 285 6.82 9.11 9.96
CA TYR A 285 8.15 9.73 9.80
C TYR A 285 9.27 8.70 9.59
N PHE A 286 8.95 7.42 9.46
CA PHE A 286 9.95 6.35 9.40
C PHE A 286 10.93 6.56 8.23
N GLU A 287 10.43 6.94 7.08
CA GLU A 287 11.21 7.35 5.90
C GLU A 287 10.83 8.77 5.49
N GLU A 288 10.96 9.71 6.43
CA GLU A 288 10.63 11.12 6.20
C GLU A 288 11.44 11.70 5.03
N GLY A 289 10.79 12.40 4.13
CA GLY A 289 11.40 12.93 2.90
C GLY A 289 11.67 11.87 1.81
N ALA A 290 11.38 10.59 2.11
CA ALA A 290 11.53 9.48 1.18
C ALA A 290 10.15 8.80 0.95
N ASN A 291 10.09 7.48 1.06
CA ASN A 291 8.87 6.73 0.75
C ASN A 291 7.63 7.16 1.56
N SER A 292 7.80 7.49 2.85
CA SER A 292 6.71 7.98 3.70
C SER A 292 6.07 9.29 3.21
N ALA A 293 6.78 10.09 2.40
CA ALA A 293 6.23 11.30 1.80
C ALA A 293 5.39 11.03 0.53
N LEU A 294 5.58 9.86 -0.09
CA LEU A 294 5.03 9.51 -1.40
C LEU A 294 3.86 8.52 -1.31
N LEU A 295 3.82 7.68 -0.29
CA LEU A 295 2.86 6.59 -0.18
C LEU A 295 1.47 7.07 0.30
N LEU A 296 0.46 6.24 -0.01
CA LEU A 296 -0.88 6.29 0.59
C LEU A 296 -1.02 5.05 1.49
N PRO A 297 -0.96 5.21 2.84
CA PRO A 297 -0.91 4.08 3.77
C PRO A 297 -2.27 3.36 3.84
N ASN A 298 -2.25 2.05 4.09
CA ASN A 298 -3.47 1.23 4.25
C ASN A 298 -4.46 1.84 5.26
N ARG A 299 -3.93 2.35 6.39
CA ARG A 299 -4.74 2.95 7.46
C ARG A 299 -5.59 4.14 7.01
N LEU A 300 -5.20 4.83 5.93
CA LEU A 300 -6.00 5.88 5.31
C LEU A 300 -7.35 5.35 4.82
N TYR A 301 -7.32 4.20 4.16
CA TYR A 301 -8.51 3.56 3.60
C TYR A 301 -9.28 2.75 4.64
N GLU A 302 -8.57 2.13 5.58
CA GLU A 302 -9.19 1.30 6.63
C GLU A 302 -10.04 2.11 7.60
N GLY A 303 -9.65 3.36 7.91
CA GLY A 303 -10.38 4.24 8.81
C GLY A 303 -11.61 4.91 8.19
N GLY A 304 -11.58 5.13 6.88
CA GLY A 304 -12.62 5.88 6.16
C GLY A 304 -14.04 5.32 6.36
N PRO A 305 -14.30 4.03 6.13
CA PRO A 305 -15.63 3.45 6.29
C PRO A 305 -16.22 3.58 7.69
N SER A 306 -15.38 3.63 8.72
CA SER A 306 -15.79 3.81 10.12
C SER A 306 -15.94 5.29 10.53
N GLY A 307 -15.58 6.22 9.66
CA GLY A 307 -15.63 7.66 9.92
C GLY A 307 -14.54 8.15 10.89
N ALA A 308 -13.46 7.38 11.10
CA ALA A 308 -12.31 7.84 11.88
C ALA A 308 -11.56 8.93 11.11
N VAL A 309 -11.42 10.13 11.71
CA VAL A 309 -10.82 11.30 11.04
C VAL A 309 -9.30 11.12 10.90
N PRO A 310 -8.74 11.07 9.67
CA PRO A 310 -7.30 10.94 9.50
C PRO A 310 -6.54 12.18 9.95
N ILE A 311 -5.48 11.99 10.74
CA ILE A 311 -4.48 13.01 11.05
C ILE A 311 -3.27 12.79 10.16
N ALA A 312 -2.89 13.78 9.35
CA ALA A 312 -1.79 13.63 8.41
C ALA A 312 -0.94 14.91 8.29
N LEU A 313 0.29 14.75 7.74
CA LEU A 313 1.14 15.87 7.37
C LEU A 313 0.67 16.46 6.04
N ALA A 314 0.41 17.76 6.01
CA ALA A 314 -0.10 18.47 4.82
C ALA A 314 0.82 18.33 3.60
N ARG A 315 2.16 18.30 3.83
CA ARG A 315 3.20 18.21 2.79
C ARG A 315 3.37 16.84 2.14
N THR A 316 2.78 15.76 2.70
CA THR A 316 2.87 14.39 2.15
C THR A 316 1.81 14.13 1.09
N GLU A 317 1.96 13.03 0.34
CA GLU A 317 0.90 12.62 -0.60
C GLU A 317 -0.40 12.27 0.13
N THR A 318 -0.32 11.67 1.30
CA THR A 318 -1.49 11.44 2.18
C THR A 318 -2.20 12.77 2.49
N GLY A 319 -1.48 13.82 2.87
CA GLY A 319 -2.07 15.13 3.12
C GLY A 319 -2.67 15.77 1.87
N ARG A 320 -1.99 15.69 0.72
CA ARG A 320 -2.52 16.17 -0.56
C ARG A 320 -3.78 15.40 -0.98
N TRP A 321 -3.80 14.09 -0.79
CA TRP A 321 -4.97 13.24 -1.06
C TRP A 321 -6.15 13.65 -0.18
N LEU A 322 -5.96 13.80 1.12
CA LEU A 322 -6.99 14.26 2.06
C LEU A 322 -7.51 15.66 1.71
N LYS A 323 -6.62 16.58 1.35
CA LYS A 323 -6.99 17.94 0.93
C LYS A 323 -7.85 17.93 -0.34
N ARG A 324 -7.50 17.11 -1.34
CA ARG A 324 -8.30 16.99 -2.58
C ARG A 324 -9.73 16.52 -2.31
N HIS A 325 -9.93 15.70 -1.29
CA HIS A 325 -11.25 15.15 -0.92
C HIS A 325 -11.95 15.96 0.17
N GLY A 326 -11.34 17.04 0.68
CA GLY A 326 -11.93 17.88 1.72
C GLY A 326 -12.16 17.16 3.06
N ILE A 327 -11.30 16.19 3.41
CA ILE A 327 -11.43 15.35 4.62
C ILE A 327 -10.14 15.33 5.43
N GLY A 328 -10.26 14.93 6.71
CA GLY A 328 -9.14 14.77 7.64
C GLY A 328 -8.72 16.05 8.34
N ALA A 329 -7.74 15.92 9.26
CA ALA A 329 -7.08 17.02 9.98
C ALA A 329 -5.61 17.07 9.52
N LEU A 330 -5.21 18.18 8.91
CA LEU A 330 -3.92 18.36 8.26
C LEU A 330 -3.04 19.32 9.06
N PHE A 331 -1.78 18.94 9.26
CA PHE A 331 -0.82 19.70 10.01
C PHE A 331 0.50 19.82 9.25
N ASP A 332 1.16 20.98 9.34
CA ASP A 332 2.52 21.16 8.89
C ASP A 332 3.53 20.75 9.97
N SER A 333 3.23 21.12 11.22
CA SER A 333 4.01 20.80 12.42
C SER A 333 3.11 20.21 13.53
N PRO A 334 2.71 18.93 13.48
CA PRO A 334 1.79 18.36 14.47
C PRO A 334 2.30 18.44 15.92
N ALA A 335 3.62 18.51 16.12
CA ALA A 335 4.20 18.66 17.47
C ALA A 335 3.74 19.94 18.19
N ASP A 336 3.50 20.99 17.41
CA ASP A 336 3.13 22.32 17.92
C ASP A 336 1.63 22.58 17.77
N GLU A 337 1.04 22.12 16.67
CA GLU A 337 -0.33 22.47 16.26
C GLU A 337 -1.40 21.53 16.82
N LEU A 338 -1.10 20.23 16.95
CA LEU A 338 -2.09 19.19 17.30
C LEU A 338 -2.68 19.42 18.70
N ARG A 339 -1.86 19.88 19.64
CA ARG A 339 -2.34 20.20 20.99
C ARG A 339 -3.41 21.28 20.94
N SER A 340 -3.09 22.42 20.34
CA SER A 340 -4.03 23.55 20.24
C SER A 340 -5.29 23.17 19.48
N PHE A 341 -5.15 22.40 18.39
CA PHE A 341 -6.30 21.90 17.65
C PHE A 341 -7.25 21.08 18.54
N LEU A 342 -6.73 20.12 19.33
CA LEU A 342 -7.54 19.25 20.17
C LEU A 342 -8.14 19.98 21.40
N GLU A 343 -7.41 20.96 21.96
CA GLU A 343 -7.91 21.80 23.08
C GLU A 343 -9.10 22.66 22.65
N HIS A 344 -9.12 23.16 21.41
CA HIS A 344 -10.18 24.04 20.90
C HIS A 344 -11.24 23.28 20.06
N LEU A 345 -11.06 21.96 19.85
CA LEU A 345 -11.99 21.17 19.06
C LEU A 345 -13.31 20.99 19.79
N THR A 346 -14.37 21.57 19.26
CA THR A 346 -15.72 21.38 19.81
C THR A 346 -16.36 20.09 19.28
N PRO A 347 -17.33 19.51 20.00
CA PRO A 347 -18.12 18.38 19.52
C PRO A 347 -18.79 18.64 18.16
N SER A 348 -19.21 19.87 17.89
CA SER A 348 -19.82 20.25 16.62
C SER A 348 -18.80 20.25 15.49
N ALA A 349 -17.62 20.82 15.70
CA ALA A 349 -16.55 20.83 14.71
C ALA A 349 -16.06 19.41 14.38
N TYR A 350 -15.92 18.55 15.39
CA TYR A 350 -15.61 17.14 15.18
C TYR A 350 -16.67 16.42 14.33
N ARG A 351 -17.97 16.63 14.64
CA ARG A 351 -19.05 16.06 13.83
C ARG A 351 -18.97 16.51 12.37
N GLY A 352 -18.60 17.76 12.10
CA GLY A 352 -18.39 18.26 10.74
C GLY A 352 -17.26 17.51 10.00
N LEU A 353 -16.10 17.29 10.67
CA LEU A 353 -15.00 16.50 10.10
C LEU A 353 -15.42 15.07 9.78
N ARG A 354 -16.16 14.44 10.68
CA ARG A 354 -16.65 13.07 10.50
C ARG A 354 -17.68 12.98 9.37
N GLN A 355 -18.63 13.91 9.32
CA GLN A 355 -19.64 13.98 8.25
C GLN A 355 -18.99 14.15 6.88
N ALA A 356 -17.93 14.95 6.75
CA ALA A 356 -17.19 15.10 5.51
C ALA A 356 -16.61 13.77 5.00
N ILE A 357 -16.16 12.88 5.91
CA ILE A 357 -15.69 11.54 5.53
C ILE A 357 -16.86 10.65 5.14
N GLN A 358 -17.93 10.64 5.91
CA GLN A 358 -19.11 9.82 5.68
C GLN A 358 -19.85 10.20 4.37
N ALA A 359 -19.73 11.45 3.95
CA ALA A 359 -20.28 11.94 2.69
C ALA A 359 -19.49 11.50 1.45
N GLN A 360 -18.28 10.93 1.64
CA GLN A 360 -17.48 10.45 0.52
C GLN A 360 -18.09 9.19 -0.09
N PRO A 361 -17.97 9.02 -1.41
CA PRO A 361 -18.41 7.78 -2.06
C PRO A 361 -17.63 6.59 -1.50
N ARG A 362 -18.31 5.48 -1.27
CA ARG A 362 -17.71 4.24 -0.73
C ARG A 362 -16.47 3.81 -1.51
N GLY A 363 -16.50 3.91 -2.83
CA GLY A 363 -15.38 3.58 -3.71
C GLY A 363 -14.11 4.39 -3.47
N LEU A 364 -14.14 5.46 -2.65
CA LEU A 364 -12.95 6.18 -2.24
C LEU A 364 -12.06 5.32 -1.32
N PHE A 365 -12.65 4.48 -0.48
CA PHE A 365 -11.96 3.68 0.54
C PHE A 365 -11.96 2.19 0.26
N ILE A 366 -12.93 1.70 -0.49
CA ILE A 366 -13.19 0.28 -0.71
C ILE A 366 -13.05 -0.03 -2.21
N ALA A 367 -12.27 -1.06 -2.52
CA ALA A 367 -12.22 -1.67 -3.83
C ALA A 367 -13.24 -2.81 -3.90
N ASP A 368 -13.99 -2.85 -4.97
CA ASP A 368 -15.03 -3.84 -5.24
C ASP A 368 -14.66 -4.75 -6.43
N ARG A 369 -15.64 -5.47 -6.95
CA ARG A 369 -15.47 -6.36 -8.10
C ARG A 369 -15.14 -5.59 -9.38
N GLU A 370 -15.70 -4.40 -9.59
CA GLU A 370 -15.44 -3.58 -10.79
C GLU A 370 -13.98 -3.10 -10.80
N ASP A 371 -13.42 -2.72 -9.65
CA ASP A 371 -11.98 -2.40 -9.51
C ASP A 371 -11.10 -3.61 -9.86
N CYS A 372 -11.53 -4.82 -9.45
CA CYS A 372 -10.82 -6.06 -9.75
C CYS A 372 -10.84 -6.39 -11.25
N GLU A 373 -11.99 -6.27 -11.89
CA GLU A 373 -12.16 -6.48 -13.33
C GLU A 373 -11.36 -5.44 -14.13
N THR A 374 -11.34 -4.19 -13.68
CA THR A 374 -10.56 -3.11 -14.30
C THR A 374 -9.06 -3.42 -14.24
N LEU A 375 -8.56 -3.91 -13.11
CA LEU A 375 -7.17 -4.36 -12.98
C LEU A 375 -6.86 -5.49 -13.97
N VAL A 376 -7.70 -6.53 -14.03
CA VAL A 376 -7.46 -7.68 -14.92
C VAL A 376 -7.58 -7.26 -16.39
N ARG A 377 -8.48 -6.34 -16.73
CA ARG A 377 -8.59 -5.77 -18.08
C ARG A 377 -7.32 -5.00 -18.47
N ALA A 378 -6.72 -4.21 -17.57
CA ALA A 378 -5.45 -3.53 -17.83
C ALA A 378 -4.31 -4.54 -18.10
N LEU A 379 -4.27 -5.65 -17.35
CA LEU A 379 -3.32 -6.73 -17.57
C LEU A 379 -3.54 -7.43 -18.93
N ALA A 380 -4.80 -7.69 -19.30
CA ALA A 380 -5.13 -8.33 -20.58
C ALA A 380 -4.71 -7.45 -21.77
N ILE A 381 -4.95 -6.14 -21.71
CA ILE A 381 -4.50 -5.18 -22.74
C ILE A 381 -2.97 -5.26 -22.89
N ALA A 382 -2.22 -5.23 -21.78
CA ALA A 382 -0.76 -5.37 -21.80
C ALA A 382 -0.30 -6.72 -22.39
N GLY A 383 -1.11 -7.78 -22.25
CA GLY A 383 -0.88 -9.10 -22.85
C GLY A 383 -1.12 -9.13 -24.36
N HIS A 384 -2.18 -8.49 -24.83
CA HIS A 384 -2.63 -8.59 -26.23
C HIS A 384 -1.81 -7.77 -27.25
N GLU A 385 -1.10 -6.73 -26.84
CA GLU A 385 -0.25 -5.93 -27.75
C GLU A 385 0.91 -6.71 -28.41
N GLN A 386 1.04 -7.99 -28.17
CA GLN A 386 1.97 -8.86 -28.91
C GLN A 386 1.45 -9.35 -30.28
N SER A 387 0.15 -9.29 -30.53
CA SER A 387 -0.45 -9.98 -31.69
C SER A 387 -0.85 -9.07 -32.85
N GLY A 388 -0.46 -7.83 -32.92
CA GLY A 388 -0.73 -7.04 -34.12
C GLY A 388 -0.63 -5.54 -33.97
N ALA A 389 0.18 -4.95 -34.79
CA ALA A 389 0.11 -3.62 -35.38
C ALA A 389 -0.16 -2.43 -34.42
N ARG A 390 0.76 -1.51 -34.40
CA ARG A 390 0.58 -0.12 -34.02
C ARG A 390 -0.78 0.39 -34.52
N ARG A 391 -1.76 0.43 -33.62
CA ARG A 391 -2.97 1.23 -33.81
C ARG A 391 -2.91 2.35 -32.81
N ASN A 392 -2.85 3.58 -33.35
CA ASN A 392 -3.10 4.82 -32.65
C ASN A 392 -4.44 4.69 -31.90
N ALA A 393 -4.37 4.44 -30.60
CA ALA A 393 -5.49 4.64 -29.69
C ALA A 393 -5.05 5.72 -28.72
N GLN A 394 -5.55 6.93 -28.94
CA GLN A 394 -5.64 7.96 -27.92
C GLN A 394 -6.35 7.36 -26.71
N PHE A 395 -5.59 6.96 -25.71
CA PHE A 395 -6.14 6.61 -24.41
C PHE A 395 -6.48 7.91 -23.69
N ALA A 396 -7.73 8.36 -23.84
CA ALA A 396 -8.38 9.20 -22.85
C ALA A 396 -8.26 8.48 -21.48
N GLY A 397 -7.72 9.20 -20.51
CA GLY A 397 -7.34 8.70 -19.22
C GLY A 397 -8.38 7.82 -18.56
N ILE A 398 -7.96 6.62 -18.15
CA ILE A 398 -8.68 5.88 -17.11
C ILE A 398 -8.26 6.51 -15.77
N HIS A 399 -8.72 7.72 -15.57
CA HIS A 399 -8.88 8.29 -14.25
C HIS A 399 -10.21 7.76 -13.71
N THR A 400 -10.17 6.75 -12.84
CA THR A 400 -11.27 6.50 -11.93
C THR A 400 -11.25 7.58 -10.83
N ALA A 401 -11.42 8.80 -11.24
CA ALA A 401 -11.92 9.88 -10.42
C ALA A 401 -13.00 10.55 -11.26
N ARG A 402 -14.26 10.25 -11.01
CA ARG A 402 -15.32 11.17 -11.36
C ARG A 402 -15.03 12.48 -10.63
N SER A 403 -14.22 13.34 -11.24
CA SER A 403 -14.11 14.72 -10.84
C SER A 403 -15.47 15.37 -11.14
N VAL A 404 -16.20 15.67 -10.12
CA VAL A 404 -17.22 16.71 -10.16
C VAL A 404 -16.46 18.03 -10.32
N ASN A 405 -16.22 18.41 -11.58
CA ASN A 405 -16.00 19.81 -11.94
C ASN A 405 -17.34 20.36 -12.44
N ARG A 406 -18.00 21.15 -11.60
CA ARG A 406 -18.79 22.29 -12.03
C ARG A 406 -18.79 23.34 -10.94
N VAL A 407 -18.21 24.49 -11.32
CA VAL A 407 -18.27 25.88 -10.80
C VAL A 407 -17.77 26.08 -9.38
#